data_87bb475d4884ac679253b82855bb095f
#
_entry.id   87bb475d4884ac679253b82855bb095f
#
_cell.length_a   1.000
_cell.length_b   1.000
_cell.length_c   1.000
_cell.angle_alpha   90.00
_cell.angle_beta   90.00
_cell.angle_gamma   90.00
#
_symmetry.space_group_name_H-M   'P 1'
#
loop_
_entity.id
_entity.type
_entity.pdbx_description
1 polymer ?
#
loop_
_entity_poly.entity_id
_entity_poly.type
_entity_poly.pdbx_seq_one_letter_code
_entity_poly.pdbx_strand_id
1 'polypeptide(L)'
;MKNWIEKEQPSKDDIQSLNETLKIPAFICSLLLQRNINSLEKAKQFFRPNIDLLHDPFLMKDMLKVVEMIEASKTKKIMILGDYDVDGTTSTAMLFKYFDNKGFNISYYIPDRYKEGYGVSLESIEYAEKNNFSLIVTVDCGIKALTQVDLAKSKGIEVIICDHHLPGERLPNAYGIVNPKQLDCKYPFKDLCGCGIAFKLITAHNLISNDPCDVFEFIDFVALATISDMMPLVGENRLLVFYGLKRINENPRIGLRNFLKSINSKIDESKVSFNIGPRINAAGRMKNGKVIVDLLVQEDREKASIMSNEVEFLNQNRRATEKDVFQQAINQIDHDSFTNIVYSENWSKGVLGIVASRLIE
;
A
#
# COMPACT_ATOMS: atom_id res chain seq x y z
N MET A 1 7.77 -19.16 -29.33
CA MET A 1 8.82 -19.72 -28.43
C MET A 1 9.13 -18.72 -27.34
N LYS A 2 9.18 -19.15 -26.08
CA LYS A 2 9.62 -18.27 -24.98
C LYS A 2 11.14 -18.10 -25.09
N ASN A 3 11.62 -16.86 -25.19
CA ASN A 3 13.05 -16.57 -25.20
C ASN A 3 13.53 -16.51 -23.74
N TRP A 4 14.56 -17.28 -23.42
CA TRP A 4 15.26 -17.19 -22.14
C TRP A 4 16.27 -16.05 -22.20
N ILE A 5 16.18 -15.12 -21.24
CA ILE A 5 17.15 -14.05 -21.07
C ILE A 5 17.92 -14.35 -19.79
N GLU A 6 19.20 -14.66 -19.91
CA GLU A 6 20.08 -14.83 -18.76
C GLU A 6 20.43 -13.47 -18.17
N LYS A 7 20.41 -13.38 -16.84
CA LYS A 7 20.99 -12.22 -16.14
C LYS A 7 22.50 -12.22 -16.36
N GLU A 8 23.05 -11.02 -16.46
CA GLU A 8 24.49 -10.82 -16.50
C GLU A 8 25.16 -11.53 -15.31
N GLN A 9 26.16 -12.33 -15.61
CA GLN A 9 26.90 -13.09 -14.60
C GLN A 9 27.92 -12.18 -13.92
N PRO A 10 28.01 -12.17 -12.58
CA PRO A 10 29.06 -11.45 -11.88
C PRO A 10 30.44 -11.97 -12.27
N SER A 11 31.47 -11.14 -12.12
CA SER A 11 32.85 -11.56 -12.42
C SER A 11 33.26 -12.72 -11.49
N LYS A 12 34.18 -13.58 -12.00
CA LYS A 12 34.71 -14.67 -11.16
C LYS A 12 35.45 -14.14 -9.93
N ASP A 13 36.13 -13.01 -10.08
CA ASP A 13 36.88 -12.37 -9.00
C ASP A 13 35.95 -11.84 -7.90
N ASP A 14 34.83 -11.22 -8.27
CA ASP A 14 33.83 -10.77 -7.31
C ASP A 14 33.19 -11.96 -6.57
N ILE A 15 32.88 -13.03 -7.31
CA ILE A 15 32.30 -14.25 -6.68
C ILE A 15 33.29 -14.86 -5.69
N GLN A 16 34.59 -14.95 -6.09
CA GLN A 16 35.61 -15.48 -5.20
C GLN A 16 35.83 -14.60 -3.97
N SER A 17 35.96 -13.31 -4.16
CA SER A 17 36.09 -12.33 -3.04
C SER A 17 34.96 -12.43 -2.04
N LEU A 18 33.71 -12.52 -2.52
CA LEU A 18 32.52 -12.66 -1.65
C LEU A 18 32.47 -14.04 -0.98
N ASN A 19 32.87 -15.10 -1.68
CA ASN A 19 32.97 -16.46 -1.13
C ASN A 19 34.00 -16.54 0.02
N GLU A 20 35.19 -15.96 -0.15
CA GLU A 20 36.21 -15.89 0.89
C GLU A 20 35.73 -15.10 2.13
N THR A 21 34.97 -14.02 1.89
CA THR A 21 34.44 -13.15 2.93
C THR A 21 33.30 -13.81 3.71
N LEU A 22 32.33 -14.43 2.99
CA LEU A 22 31.11 -14.97 3.59
C LEU A 22 31.23 -16.45 3.96
N LYS A 23 32.20 -17.17 3.39
CA LYS A 23 32.42 -18.63 3.51
C LYS A 23 31.14 -19.45 3.17
N ILE A 24 30.48 -19.07 2.09
CA ILE A 24 29.29 -19.72 1.55
C ILE A 24 29.53 -20.13 0.10
N PRO A 25 28.77 -21.10 -0.46
CA PRO A 25 28.99 -21.60 -1.82
C PRO A 25 28.99 -20.50 -2.88
N ALA A 26 29.88 -20.62 -3.90
CA ALA A 26 30.07 -19.64 -4.96
C ALA A 26 28.77 -19.30 -5.71
N PHE A 27 27.89 -20.28 -5.95
CA PHE A 27 26.59 -20.02 -6.60
C PHE A 27 25.68 -19.12 -5.78
N ILE A 28 25.73 -19.22 -4.43
CA ILE A 28 25.00 -18.28 -3.55
C ILE A 28 25.62 -16.88 -3.65
N CYS A 29 26.95 -16.77 -3.70
CA CYS A 29 27.63 -15.49 -3.89
C CYS A 29 27.22 -14.84 -5.23
N SER A 30 27.14 -15.61 -6.31
CA SER A 30 26.65 -15.12 -7.61
C SER A 30 25.22 -14.56 -7.51
N LEU A 31 24.32 -15.29 -6.85
CA LEU A 31 22.93 -14.83 -6.63
C LEU A 31 22.83 -13.57 -5.76
N LEU A 32 23.71 -13.42 -4.77
CA LEU A 32 23.78 -12.22 -3.94
C LEU A 32 24.31 -11.02 -4.73
N LEU A 33 25.36 -11.21 -5.50
CA LEU A 33 25.94 -10.16 -6.36
C LEU A 33 24.93 -9.66 -7.40
N GLN A 34 24.16 -10.57 -8.02
CA GLN A 34 23.05 -10.20 -8.92
C GLN A 34 21.93 -9.38 -8.24
N ARG A 35 21.93 -9.32 -6.92
CA ARG A 35 21.04 -8.50 -6.08
C ARG A 35 21.72 -7.29 -5.46
N ASN A 36 22.94 -6.94 -5.93
CA ASN A 36 23.79 -5.88 -5.39
C ASN A 36 24.20 -6.08 -3.91
N ILE A 37 24.18 -7.33 -3.43
CA ILE A 37 24.67 -7.71 -2.10
C ILE A 37 26.11 -8.15 -2.26
N ASN A 38 27.03 -7.19 -2.19
CA ASN A 38 28.44 -7.34 -2.53
C ASN A 38 29.40 -7.15 -1.35
N SER A 39 28.89 -7.14 -0.11
CA SER A 39 29.70 -7.01 1.09
C SER A 39 29.14 -7.84 2.25
N LEU A 40 30.02 -8.13 3.23
CA LEU A 40 29.60 -8.80 4.49
C LEU A 40 28.48 -8.04 5.20
N GLU A 41 28.55 -6.72 5.21
CA GLU A 41 27.56 -5.88 5.88
C GLU A 41 26.19 -5.99 5.21
N LYS A 42 26.13 -5.84 3.88
CA LYS A 42 24.89 -6.02 3.12
C LYS A 42 24.34 -7.44 3.24
N ALA A 43 25.21 -8.45 3.26
CA ALA A 43 24.78 -9.83 3.47
C ALA A 43 24.20 -10.03 4.89
N LYS A 44 24.84 -9.47 5.92
CA LYS A 44 24.28 -9.49 7.28
C LYS A 44 22.90 -8.84 7.34
N GLN A 45 22.73 -7.67 6.76
CA GLN A 45 21.44 -6.97 6.70
C GLN A 45 20.37 -7.80 5.97
N PHE A 46 20.76 -8.46 4.88
CA PHE A 46 19.84 -9.29 4.10
C PHE A 46 19.39 -10.55 4.86
N PHE A 47 20.32 -11.27 5.50
CA PHE A 47 20.02 -12.54 6.20
C PHE A 47 19.54 -12.35 7.64
N ARG A 48 19.85 -11.22 8.26
CA ARG A 48 19.49 -10.89 9.65
C ARG A 48 18.84 -9.51 9.70
N PRO A 49 17.56 -9.43 9.27
CA PRO A 49 16.82 -8.17 9.32
C PRO A 49 16.85 -7.59 10.73
N ASN A 50 17.19 -6.30 10.85
CA ASN A 50 17.18 -5.56 12.11
C ASN A 50 16.34 -4.31 11.96
N ILE A 51 15.35 -4.13 12.82
CA ILE A 51 14.41 -3.01 12.79
C ILE A 51 15.09 -1.65 13.02
N ASP A 52 16.22 -1.63 13.76
CA ASP A 52 17.00 -0.43 14.00
C ASP A 52 17.64 0.17 12.74
N LEU A 53 17.58 -0.53 11.62
CA LEU A 53 18.06 -0.05 10.32
C LEU A 53 16.99 0.76 9.56
N LEU A 54 15.82 0.96 10.13
CA LEU A 54 14.82 1.86 9.55
C LEU A 54 15.34 3.31 9.64
N HIS A 55 15.21 4.03 8.53
CA HIS A 55 15.65 5.43 8.48
C HIS A 55 14.75 6.32 9.33
N ASP A 56 15.36 7.39 9.86
CA ASP A 56 14.65 8.45 10.56
C ASP A 56 13.54 9.06 9.70
N PRO A 57 12.28 9.05 10.15
CA PRO A 57 11.16 9.58 9.37
C PRO A 57 11.30 11.09 9.09
N PHE A 58 11.99 11.85 9.94
CA PHE A 58 12.19 13.29 9.76
C PHE A 58 13.13 13.64 8.59
N LEU A 59 13.80 12.65 7.98
CA LEU A 59 14.51 12.85 6.72
C LEU A 59 13.56 13.04 5.52
N MET A 60 12.28 12.66 5.64
CA MET A 60 11.28 12.97 4.62
C MET A 60 10.94 14.45 4.66
N LYS A 61 10.93 15.06 3.47
CA LYS A 61 10.51 16.44 3.30
C LYS A 61 9.11 16.65 3.90
N ASP A 62 8.92 17.78 4.55
CA ASP A 62 7.70 18.24 5.22
C ASP A 62 7.25 17.38 6.43
N MET A 63 7.92 16.27 6.79
CA MET A 63 7.46 15.37 7.83
C MET A 63 7.22 16.09 9.17
N LEU A 64 8.20 16.88 9.66
CA LEU A 64 8.04 17.58 10.93
C LEU A 64 6.86 18.56 10.89
N LYS A 65 6.79 19.39 9.85
CA LYS A 65 5.71 20.36 9.64
C LYS A 65 4.33 19.68 9.61
N VAL A 66 4.25 18.51 9.00
CA VAL A 66 3.01 17.74 8.85
C VAL A 66 2.56 17.16 10.20
N VAL A 67 3.45 16.53 10.96
CA VAL A 67 3.08 15.96 12.27
C VAL A 67 2.71 17.03 13.28
N GLU A 68 3.37 18.19 13.26
CA GLU A 68 3.00 19.35 14.09
C GLU A 68 1.61 19.88 13.76
N MET A 69 1.26 19.96 12.46
CA MET A 69 -0.07 20.39 12.03
C MET A 69 -1.15 19.38 12.44
N ILE A 70 -0.88 18.09 12.34
CA ILE A 70 -1.81 17.04 12.77
C ILE A 70 -2.04 17.17 14.28
N GLU A 71 -0.99 17.27 15.08
CA GLU A 71 -1.11 17.42 16.54
C GLU A 71 -1.88 18.70 16.92
N ALA A 72 -1.57 19.83 16.29
CA ALA A 72 -2.29 21.09 16.50
C ALA A 72 -3.77 21.01 16.08
N SER A 73 -4.14 20.02 15.27
CA SER A 73 -5.50 19.80 14.79
C SER A 73 -6.28 18.75 15.59
N LYS A 74 -5.76 18.26 16.72
CA LYS A 74 -6.34 17.17 17.50
C LYS A 74 -7.80 17.35 17.87
N THR A 75 -8.21 18.57 18.19
CA THR A 75 -9.60 18.90 18.55
C THR A 75 -10.48 19.22 17.34
N LYS A 76 -9.87 19.42 16.17
CA LYS A 76 -10.57 19.70 14.91
C LYS A 76 -10.99 18.40 14.24
N LYS A 77 -11.96 18.50 13.33
CA LYS A 77 -12.42 17.34 12.57
C LYS A 77 -11.46 17.05 11.41
N ILE A 78 -10.82 15.88 11.43
CA ILE A 78 -9.82 15.44 10.44
C ILE A 78 -10.41 14.29 9.61
N MET A 79 -10.24 14.36 8.30
CA MET A 79 -10.59 13.28 7.37
C MET A 79 -9.33 12.62 6.80
N ILE A 80 -9.18 11.30 6.99
CA ILE A 80 -8.24 10.51 6.21
C ILE A 80 -8.92 10.13 4.90
N LEU A 81 -8.28 10.42 3.78
CA LEU A 81 -8.76 10.07 2.45
C LEU A 81 -7.77 9.12 1.82
N GLY A 82 -8.16 7.86 1.65
CA GLY A 82 -7.32 6.83 1.04
C GLY A 82 -7.87 6.31 -0.28
N ASP A 83 -7.04 5.55 -1.01
CA ASP A 83 -7.51 4.83 -2.19
C ASP A 83 -8.22 3.52 -1.79
N TYR A 84 -8.86 2.86 -2.75
CA TYR A 84 -9.74 1.69 -2.56
C TYR A 84 -9.04 0.33 -2.67
N ASP A 85 -7.74 0.27 -2.95
CA ASP A 85 -6.97 -0.97 -3.04
C ASP A 85 -6.35 -1.39 -1.69
N VAL A 86 -5.43 -2.39 -1.70
CA VAL A 86 -4.81 -2.87 -0.46
C VAL A 86 -3.98 -1.77 0.19
N ASP A 87 -3.17 -1.03 -0.58
CA ASP A 87 -2.28 0.00 -0.04
C ASP A 87 -3.10 1.16 0.56
N GLY A 88 -4.05 1.71 -0.19
CA GLY A 88 -4.91 2.79 0.28
C GLY A 88 -5.77 2.40 1.49
N THR A 89 -6.39 1.20 1.48
CA THR A 89 -7.25 0.76 2.59
C THR A 89 -6.48 0.41 3.86
N THR A 90 -5.29 -0.22 3.75
CA THR A 90 -4.45 -0.50 4.93
C THR A 90 -3.81 0.76 5.49
N SER A 91 -3.39 1.70 4.65
CA SER A 91 -2.92 3.04 5.05
C SER A 91 -3.98 3.78 5.85
N THR A 92 -5.20 3.80 5.31
CA THR A 92 -6.36 4.45 5.95
C THR A 92 -6.68 3.81 7.29
N ALA A 93 -6.76 2.47 7.33
CA ALA A 93 -7.04 1.72 8.56
C ALA A 93 -5.98 1.97 9.63
N MET A 94 -4.71 2.01 9.25
CA MET A 94 -3.59 2.28 10.15
C MET A 94 -3.67 3.67 10.75
N LEU A 95 -3.77 4.72 9.92
CA LEU A 95 -3.84 6.10 10.42
C LEU A 95 -5.10 6.31 11.27
N PHE A 96 -6.26 5.81 10.82
CA PHE A 96 -7.49 5.92 11.58
C PHE A 96 -7.33 5.29 12.96
N LYS A 97 -6.89 4.02 13.03
CA LYS A 97 -6.75 3.32 14.32
C LYS A 97 -5.72 3.98 15.24
N TYR A 98 -4.58 4.43 14.70
CA TYR A 98 -3.54 5.10 15.47
C TYR A 98 -4.04 6.41 16.09
N PHE A 99 -4.66 7.30 15.29
CA PHE A 99 -5.12 8.59 15.78
C PHE A 99 -6.41 8.51 16.62
N ASP A 100 -7.30 7.57 16.30
CA ASP A 100 -8.50 7.28 17.13
C ASP A 100 -8.10 6.84 18.54
N ASN A 101 -7.14 5.92 18.66
CA ASN A 101 -6.59 5.49 19.94
C ASN A 101 -5.95 6.64 20.75
N LYS A 102 -5.49 7.70 20.09
CA LYS A 102 -4.92 8.91 20.71
C LYS A 102 -5.96 10.00 20.96
N GLY A 103 -7.23 9.73 20.73
CA GLY A 103 -8.35 10.63 21.01
C GLY A 103 -8.48 11.80 20.03
N PHE A 104 -8.02 11.65 18.77
CA PHE A 104 -8.27 12.61 17.72
C PHE A 104 -9.72 12.55 17.23
N ASN A 105 -10.29 13.69 16.84
CA ASN A 105 -11.58 13.73 16.17
C ASN A 105 -11.41 13.40 14.68
N ILE A 106 -11.32 12.10 14.39
CA ILE A 106 -10.92 11.59 13.09
C ILE A 106 -12.00 10.71 12.45
N SER A 107 -12.10 10.79 11.14
CA SER A 107 -12.94 9.93 10.31
C SER A 107 -12.19 9.59 9.02
N TYR A 108 -12.71 8.69 8.20
CA TYR A 108 -12.09 8.34 6.93
C TYR A 108 -13.09 8.30 5.79
N TYR A 109 -12.56 8.46 4.60
CA TYR A 109 -13.28 8.44 3.33
C TYR A 109 -12.51 7.58 2.33
N ILE A 110 -13.21 6.66 1.66
CA ILE A 110 -12.70 5.89 0.53
C ILE A 110 -13.58 6.20 -0.68
N PRO A 111 -13.02 6.74 -1.77
CA PRO A 111 -13.80 7.11 -2.96
C PRO A 111 -14.42 5.88 -3.62
N ASP A 112 -15.57 6.08 -4.25
CA ASP A 112 -16.21 5.04 -5.07
C ASP A 112 -15.53 4.98 -6.43
N ARG A 113 -14.90 3.84 -6.74
CA ARG A 113 -14.16 3.60 -7.98
C ARG A 113 -14.96 3.92 -9.25
N TYR A 114 -16.27 3.69 -9.23
CA TYR A 114 -17.14 3.80 -10.40
C TYR A 114 -17.68 5.21 -10.59
N LYS A 115 -17.97 5.91 -9.49
CA LYS A 115 -18.59 7.23 -9.50
C LYS A 115 -17.54 8.33 -9.49
N GLU A 116 -16.50 8.17 -8.68
CA GLU A 116 -15.51 9.19 -8.38
C GLU A 116 -14.17 8.95 -9.07
N GLY A 117 -13.84 7.70 -9.36
CA GLY A 117 -12.54 7.32 -9.94
C GLY A 117 -11.47 7.05 -8.90
N TYR A 118 -10.22 7.36 -9.26
CA TYR A 118 -9.03 7.13 -8.43
C TYR A 118 -8.65 8.40 -7.67
N GLY A 119 -8.33 8.23 -6.38
CA GLY A 119 -7.69 9.25 -5.56
C GLY A 119 -8.65 10.35 -5.08
N VAL A 120 -8.13 11.57 -4.96
CA VAL A 120 -8.91 12.71 -4.45
C VAL A 120 -9.93 13.16 -5.50
N SER A 121 -11.22 13.03 -5.20
CA SER A 121 -12.34 13.45 -6.04
C SER A 121 -12.88 14.82 -5.63
N LEU A 122 -13.64 15.49 -6.51
CA LEU A 122 -14.36 16.70 -6.14
C LEU A 122 -15.44 16.40 -5.11
N GLU A 123 -16.11 15.27 -5.25
CA GLU A 123 -17.13 14.76 -4.33
C GLU A 123 -16.57 14.53 -2.93
N SER A 124 -15.32 14.07 -2.80
CA SER A 124 -14.65 13.92 -1.50
C SER A 124 -14.40 15.26 -0.81
N ILE A 125 -14.10 16.32 -1.57
CA ILE A 125 -13.93 17.68 -1.04
C ILE A 125 -15.28 18.28 -0.62
N GLU A 126 -16.32 18.10 -1.43
CA GLU A 126 -17.69 18.51 -1.07
C GLU A 126 -18.20 17.78 0.17
N TYR A 127 -17.91 16.48 0.28
CA TYR A 127 -18.20 15.72 1.49
C TYR A 127 -17.47 16.28 2.72
N ALA A 128 -16.21 16.65 2.58
CA ALA A 128 -15.42 17.22 3.66
C ALA A 128 -16.00 18.58 4.12
N GLU A 129 -16.34 19.46 3.18
CA GLU A 129 -16.98 20.75 3.46
C GLU A 129 -18.32 20.55 4.20
N LYS A 130 -19.23 19.76 3.63
CA LYS A 130 -20.57 19.50 4.17
C LYS A 130 -20.51 18.94 5.59
N ASN A 131 -19.49 18.18 5.92
CA ASN A 131 -19.30 17.56 7.24
C ASN A 131 -18.36 18.36 8.15
N ASN A 132 -17.98 19.59 7.79
CA ASN A 132 -17.16 20.52 8.57
C ASN A 132 -15.79 19.93 8.94
N PHE A 133 -15.14 19.23 8.02
CA PHE A 133 -13.74 18.84 8.18
C PHE A 133 -12.84 20.08 7.96
N SER A 134 -11.83 20.23 8.78
CA SER A 134 -10.86 21.35 8.68
C SER A 134 -9.52 20.91 8.11
N LEU A 135 -9.25 19.61 8.10
CA LEU A 135 -8.03 19.00 7.60
C LEU A 135 -8.35 17.69 6.87
N ILE A 136 -7.76 17.52 5.70
CA ILE A 136 -7.73 16.26 4.97
C ILE A 136 -6.30 15.74 4.97
N VAL A 137 -6.10 14.47 5.35
CA VAL A 137 -4.83 13.76 5.20
C VAL A 137 -5.03 12.68 4.14
N THR A 138 -4.47 12.88 2.96
CA THR A 138 -4.55 11.86 1.91
C THR A 138 -3.48 10.79 2.14
N VAL A 139 -3.80 9.54 1.81
CA VAL A 139 -2.86 8.42 1.86
C VAL A 139 -2.94 7.61 0.57
N ASP A 140 -1.78 7.24 0.04
CA ASP A 140 -1.65 6.48 -1.21
C ASP A 140 -2.26 7.18 -2.43
N CYS A 141 -2.47 8.49 -2.35
CA CYS A 141 -2.99 9.33 -3.42
C CYS A 141 -2.74 10.80 -3.14
N GLY A 142 -3.01 11.64 -4.13
CA GLY A 142 -3.07 13.09 -3.95
C GLY A 142 -1.92 13.87 -4.58
N ILE A 143 -0.77 13.26 -4.90
CA ILE A 143 0.40 13.99 -5.43
C ILE A 143 0.14 14.69 -6.78
N LYS A 144 -0.92 14.31 -7.47
CA LYS A 144 -1.34 14.93 -8.75
C LYS A 144 -2.67 15.69 -8.65
N ALA A 145 -3.26 15.81 -7.45
CA ALA A 145 -4.58 16.41 -7.23
C ALA A 145 -4.54 17.94 -7.15
N LEU A 146 -4.08 18.62 -8.19
CA LEU A 146 -3.88 20.08 -8.22
C LEU A 146 -5.20 20.82 -7.96
N THR A 147 -6.20 20.60 -8.80
CA THR A 147 -7.50 21.29 -8.76
C THR A 147 -8.29 20.96 -7.49
N GLN A 148 -8.21 19.72 -7.02
CA GLN A 148 -8.92 19.29 -5.82
C GLN A 148 -8.34 19.93 -4.56
N VAL A 149 -7.01 20.04 -4.48
CA VAL A 149 -6.33 20.71 -3.35
C VAL A 149 -6.64 22.21 -3.35
N ASP A 150 -6.62 22.85 -4.52
CA ASP A 150 -6.99 24.26 -4.64
C ASP A 150 -8.45 24.48 -4.24
N LEU A 151 -9.37 23.60 -4.64
CA LEU A 151 -10.77 23.64 -4.22
C LEU A 151 -10.91 23.47 -2.70
N ALA A 152 -10.24 22.49 -2.08
CA ALA A 152 -10.26 22.31 -0.63
C ALA A 152 -9.80 23.57 0.10
N LYS A 153 -8.70 24.17 -0.37
CA LYS A 153 -8.15 25.41 0.19
C LYS A 153 -9.11 26.58 0.07
N SER A 154 -9.82 26.71 -1.07
CA SER A 154 -10.84 27.78 -1.27
C SER A 154 -12.03 27.64 -0.30
N LYS A 155 -12.25 26.43 0.21
CA LYS A 155 -13.29 26.12 1.22
C LYS A 155 -12.76 26.18 2.68
N GLY A 156 -11.52 26.63 2.87
CA GLY A 156 -10.90 26.70 4.20
C GLY A 156 -10.46 25.35 4.78
N ILE A 157 -10.33 24.31 3.95
CA ILE A 157 -9.88 22.99 4.33
C ILE A 157 -8.42 22.83 3.97
N GLU A 158 -7.55 22.59 4.96
CA GLU A 158 -6.15 22.30 4.71
C GLU A 158 -5.99 20.84 4.23
N VAL A 159 -4.96 20.61 3.39
CA VAL A 159 -4.66 19.27 2.85
C VAL A 159 -3.22 18.90 3.13
N ILE A 160 -3.01 17.72 3.68
CA ILE A 160 -1.72 17.03 3.81
C ILE A 160 -1.73 15.86 2.84
N ILE A 161 -0.65 15.68 2.09
CA ILE A 161 -0.50 14.59 1.14
C ILE A 161 0.58 13.62 1.63
N CYS A 162 0.19 12.36 1.86
CA CYS A 162 1.10 11.23 2.12
C CYS A 162 0.99 10.27 0.94
N ASP A 163 1.94 10.32 0.00
CA ASP A 163 1.84 9.59 -1.27
C ASP A 163 3.22 9.06 -1.70
N HIS A 164 3.24 7.98 -2.46
CA HIS A 164 4.45 7.36 -2.99
C HIS A 164 4.53 7.38 -4.53
N HIS A 165 3.48 7.83 -5.18
CA HIS A 165 3.45 7.95 -6.64
C HIS A 165 4.43 9.02 -7.15
N LEU A 166 4.83 8.88 -8.41
CA LEU A 166 5.71 9.88 -9.03
C LEU A 166 5.01 11.23 -9.12
N PRO A 167 5.66 12.28 -8.61
CA PRO A 167 5.15 13.64 -8.76
C PRO A 167 4.97 14.03 -10.24
N GLY A 168 4.00 14.90 -10.51
CA GLY A 168 3.86 15.57 -11.79
C GLY A 168 4.88 16.71 -11.96
N GLU A 169 4.79 17.44 -13.07
CA GLU A 169 5.61 18.65 -13.31
C GLU A 169 5.35 19.74 -12.25
N ARG A 170 4.14 19.78 -11.73
CA ARG A 170 3.72 20.72 -10.69
C ARG A 170 3.19 19.95 -9.51
N LEU A 171 3.49 20.42 -8.31
CA LEU A 171 2.97 19.87 -7.06
C LEU A 171 1.68 20.59 -6.65
N PRO A 172 0.72 19.89 -5.99
CA PRO A 172 -0.44 20.52 -5.37
C PRO A 172 -0.03 21.55 -4.31
N ASN A 173 -0.82 22.61 -4.16
CA ASN A 173 -0.61 23.65 -3.15
C ASN A 173 -1.11 23.20 -1.76
N ALA A 174 -0.70 22.01 -1.35
CA ALA A 174 -1.03 21.41 -0.04
C ALA A 174 -0.26 22.08 1.09
N TYR A 175 -0.75 21.94 2.33
CA TYR A 175 -0.04 22.39 3.52
C TYR A 175 1.34 21.72 3.64
N GLY A 176 1.41 20.41 3.42
CA GLY A 176 2.64 19.66 3.38
C GLY A 176 2.50 18.40 2.52
N ILE A 177 3.63 17.96 1.93
CA ILE A 177 3.68 16.78 1.06
C ILE A 177 4.77 15.84 1.56
N VAL A 178 4.36 14.72 2.13
CA VAL A 178 5.24 13.63 2.55
C VAL A 178 5.28 12.60 1.43
N ASN A 179 6.29 12.72 0.58
CA ASN A 179 6.54 11.79 -0.52
C ASN A 179 8.06 11.71 -0.77
N PRO A 180 8.67 10.52 -0.62
CA PRO A 180 10.12 10.36 -0.77
C PRO A 180 10.61 10.60 -2.19
N LYS A 181 9.73 10.52 -3.21
CA LYS A 181 10.06 10.72 -4.63
C LYS A 181 10.07 12.18 -5.07
N GLN A 182 9.81 13.16 -4.18
CA GLN A 182 10.04 14.56 -4.49
C GLN A 182 11.53 14.80 -4.78
N LEU A 183 11.84 15.64 -5.76
CA LEU A 183 13.21 15.89 -6.23
C LEU A 183 14.17 16.35 -5.13
N ASP A 184 13.68 17.18 -4.20
CA ASP A 184 14.44 17.74 -3.09
C ASP A 184 14.27 16.99 -1.76
N CYS A 185 13.60 15.85 -1.77
CA CYS A 185 13.47 15.00 -0.58
C CYS A 185 14.75 14.21 -0.31
N LYS A 186 15.29 14.34 0.91
CA LYS A 186 16.54 13.69 1.34
C LYS A 186 16.35 12.28 1.91
N TYR A 187 15.12 11.78 1.95
CA TYR A 187 14.87 10.43 2.47
C TYR A 187 15.61 9.39 1.63
N PRO A 188 16.42 8.50 2.24
CA PRO A 188 17.35 7.65 1.48
C PRO A 188 16.66 6.57 0.64
N PHE A 189 15.50 6.06 1.09
CA PHE A 189 14.78 4.98 0.45
C PHE A 189 13.51 5.49 -0.25
N LYS A 190 13.45 5.34 -1.58
CA LYS A 190 12.39 5.94 -2.41
C LYS A 190 11.20 5.02 -2.68
N ASP A 191 11.34 3.73 -2.41
CA ASP A 191 10.42 2.68 -2.85
C ASP A 191 9.48 2.20 -1.73
N LEU A 192 9.15 3.05 -0.76
CA LEU A 192 8.05 2.76 0.17
C LEU A 192 6.71 2.81 -0.56
N CYS A 193 5.78 1.92 -0.22
CA CYS A 193 4.36 2.04 -0.58
C CYS A 193 3.65 3.14 0.24
N GLY A 194 2.42 3.49 -0.09
CA GLY A 194 1.63 4.48 0.63
C GLY A 194 1.50 4.16 2.12
N CYS A 195 1.25 2.89 2.46
CA CYS A 195 1.19 2.42 3.85
C CYS A 195 2.55 2.51 4.56
N GLY A 196 3.65 2.30 3.84
CA GLY A 196 5.00 2.53 4.37
C GLY A 196 5.25 3.99 4.74
N ILE A 197 4.77 4.93 3.92
CA ILE A 197 4.84 6.36 4.21
C ILE A 197 3.93 6.72 5.39
N ALA A 198 2.71 6.20 5.43
CA ALA A 198 1.80 6.37 6.55
C ALA A 198 2.39 5.81 7.87
N PHE A 199 3.12 4.67 7.80
CA PHE A 199 3.86 4.13 8.95
C PHE A 199 4.96 5.08 9.42
N LYS A 200 5.70 5.70 8.50
CA LYS A 200 6.69 6.74 8.85
C LYS A 200 6.03 7.98 9.47
N LEU A 201 4.83 8.36 9.00
CA LEU A 201 4.07 9.45 9.59
C LEU A 201 3.68 9.16 11.05
N ILE A 202 3.10 7.99 11.34
CA ILE A 202 2.77 7.65 12.73
C ILE A 202 4.01 7.47 13.59
N THR A 203 5.12 6.99 13.03
CA THR A 203 6.41 6.90 13.74
C THR A 203 6.92 8.30 14.11
N ALA A 204 6.92 9.23 13.17
CA ALA A 204 7.33 10.62 13.42
C ALA A 204 6.42 11.30 14.46
N HIS A 205 5.10 11.15 14.30
CA HIS A 205 4.15 11.69 15.27
C HIS A 205 4.35 11.09 16.66
N ASN A 206 4.59 9.79 16.76
CA ASN A 206 4.83 9.10 18.04
C ASN A 206 6.09 9.59 18.74
N LEU A 207 7.14 9.99 17.99
CA LEU A 207 8.37 10.53 18.53
C LEU A 207 8.21 11.93 19.16
N ILE A 208 7.24 12.72 18.68
CA ILE A 208 6.95 14.05 19.25
C ILE A 208 5.78 14.04 20.22
N SER A 209 5.02 12.94 20.30
CA SER A 209 3.83 12.80 21.15
C SER A 209 4.22 12.70 22.62
N ASN A 210 3.43 13.34 23.49
CA ASN A 210 3.54 13.16 24.94
C ASN A 210 3.03 11.81 25.46
N ASP A 211 2.37 11.03 24.59
CA ASP A 211 1.80 9.71 24.87
C ASP A 211 2.29 8.70 23.81
N PRO A 212 3.56 8.26 23.88
CA PRO A 212 4.11 7.31 22.91
C PRO A 212 3.51 5.91 23.10
N CYS A 213 3.32 5.21 21.97
CA CYS A 213 2.83 3.84 21.92
C CYS A 213 3.75 2.96 21.06
N ASP A 214 3.54 1.64 21.09
CA ASP A 214 4.26 0.74 20.18
C ASP A 214 3.67 0.83 18.76
N VAL A 215 4.32 1.60 17.88
CA VAL A 215 3.89 1.73 16.47
C VAL A 215 4.06 0.44 15.67
N PHE A 216 4.90 -0.51 16.14
CA PHE A 216 5.08 -1.79 15.46
C PHE A 216 3.86 -2.71 15.56
N GLU A 217 2.88 -2.38 16.39
CA GLU A 217 1.57 -3.05 16.35
C GLU A 217 0.83 -2.87 15.01
N PHE A 218 1.24 -1.92 14.17
CA PHE A 218 0.65 -1.64 12.86
C PHE A 218 1.47 -2.18 11.68
N ILE A 219 2.61 -2.84 11.93
CA ILE A 219 3.55 -3.26 10.88
C ILE A 219 3.00 -4.33 9.93
N ASP A 220 1.98 -5.06 10.35
CA ASP A 220 1.26 -6.02 9.51
C ASP A 220 0.51 -5.34 8.36
N PHE A 221 -0.05 -4.15 8.56
CA PHE A 221 -0.63 -3.35 7.48
C PHE A 221 0.40 -3.03 6.42
N VAL A 222 1.60 -2.61 6.85
CA VAL A 222 2.69 -2.25 5.92
C VAL A 222 3.14 -3.46 5.11
N ALA A 223 3.22 -4.66 5.72
CA ALA A 223 3.58 -5.87 4.99
C ALA A 223 2.53 -6.23 3.93
N LEU A 224 1.24 -6.16 4.28
CA LEU A 224 0.15 -6.42 3.33
C LEU A 224 0.20 -5.47 2.14
N ALA A 225 0.36 -4.18 2.39
CA ALA A 225 0.45 -3.13 1.38
C ALA A 225 1.68 -3.32 0.48
N THR A 226 2.87 -3.37 1.07
CA THR A 226 4.15 -3.48 0.35
C THR A 226 4.17 -4.67 -0.62
N ILE A 227 3.63 -5.82 -0.17
CA ILE A 227 3.57 -7.03 -1.00
C ILE A 227 2.51 -6.89 -2.10
N SER A 228 1.33 -6.35 -1.76
CA SER A 228 0.20 -6.26 -2.69
C SER A 228 0.42 -5.21 -3.78
N ASP A 229 1.13 -4.12 -3.47
CA ASP A 229 1.54 -3.09 -4.41
C ASP A 229 2.83 -3.46 -5.17
N MET A 230 3.31 -4.70 -4.99
CA MET A 230 4.48 -5.27 -5.67
C MET A 230 5.77 -4.44 -5.52
N MET A 231 5.93 -3.77 -4.39
CA MET A 231 7.11 -2.96 -4.12
C MET A 231 8.37 -3.84 -4.00
N PRO A 232 9.55 -3.34 -4.42
CA PRO A 232 10.79 -4.10 -4.30
C PRO A 232 11.10 -4.49 -2.85
N LEU A 233 11.29 -5.78 -2.57
CA LEU A 233 11.59 -6.32 -1.23
C LEU A 233 13.07 -6.16 -0.88
N VAL A 234 13.55 -4.93 -0.93
CA VAL A 234 14.92 -4.51 -0.58
C VAL A 234 14.89 -3.40 0.47
N GLY A 235 16.01 -3.07 1.09
CA GLY A 235 16.12 -1.98 2.05
C GLY A 235 15.05 -2.06 3.15
N GLU A 236 14.37 -0.94 3.42
CA GLU A 236 13.32 -0.86 4.44
C GLU A 236 12.12 -1.77 4.16
N ASN A 237 11.73 -1.92 2.89
CA ASN A 237 10.59 -2.78 2.54
C ASN A 237 10.82 -4.23 3.00
N ARG A 238 12.07 -4.73 2.86
CA ARG A 238 12.42 -6.07 3.34
C ARG A 238 12.26 -6.19 4.85
N LEU A 239 12.68 -5.17 5.61
CA LEU A 239 12.57 -5.13 7.06
C LEU A 239 11.09 -5.10 7.47
N LEU A 240 10.33 -4.18 6.92
CA LEU A 240 8.90 -3.98 7.21
C LEU A 240 8.09 -5.24 6.90
N VAL A 241 8.35 -5.87 5.74
CA VAL A 241 7.68 -7.12 5.35
C VAL A 241 8.07 -8.27 6.26
N PHE A 242 9.36 -8.44 6.60
CA PHE A 242 9.80 -9.50 7.49
C PHE A 242 9.10 -9.44 8.86
N TYR A 243 9.10 -8.29 9.51
CA TYR A 243 8.46 -8.13 10.82
C TYR A 243 6.93 -8.12 10.72
N GLY A 244 6.36 -7.58 9.65
CA GLY A 244 4.92 -7.60 9.43
C GLY A 244 4.38 -9.01 9.18
N LEU A 245 5.05 -9.83 8.38
CA LEU A 245 4.70 -11.23 8.19
C LEU A 245 4.87 -12.05 9.48
N LYS A 246 5.92 -11.76 10.28
CA LYS A 246 6.07 -12.34 11.60
C LYS A 246 4.85 -12.06 12.46
N ARG A 247 4.42 -10.79 12.55
CA ARG A 247 3.23 -10.39 13.31
C ARG A 247 1.96 -11.06 12.80
N ILE A 248 1.74 -11.11 11.48
CA ILE A 248 0.57 -11.78 10.87
C ILE A 248 0.51 -13.26 11.31
N ASN A 249 1.65 -13.93 11.39
CA ASN A 249 1.69 -15.35 11.77
C ASN A 249 1.57 -15.59 13.28
N GLU A 250 2.13 -14.72 14.11
CA GLU A 250 2.18 -14.89 15.56
C GLU A 250 0.97 -14.29 16.27
N ASN A 251 0.55 -13.08 15.87
CA ASN A 251 -0.55 -12.35 16.49
C ASN A 251 -1.37 -11.56 15.45
N PRO A 252 -2.13 -12.24 14.59
CA PRO A 252 -2.92 -11.59 13.57
C PRO A 252 -4.04 -10.76 14.19
N ARG A 253 -4.28 -9.56 13.62
CA ARG A 253 -5.44 -8.75 14.00
C ARG A 253 -6.76 -9.44 13.67
N ILE A 254 -7.79 -9.11 14.43
CA ILE A 254 -9.10 -9.80 14.39
C ILE A 254 -9.68 -9.80 12.97
N GLY A 255 -9.62 -8.66 12.27
CA GLY A 255 -10.14 -8.55 10.91
C GLY A 255 -9.46 -9.46 9.87
N LEU A 256 -8.20 -9.86 10.09
CA LEU A 256 -7.48 -10.78 9.19
C LEU A 256 -7.70 -12.26 9.53
N ARG A 257 -8.07 -12.60 10.77
CA ARG A 257 -8.07 -13.99 11.24
C ARG A 257 -8.90 -14.95 10.38
N ASN A 258 -10.03 -14.49 9.84
CA ASN A 258 -10.88 -15.36 9.02
C ASN A 258 -10.27 -15.64 7.64
N PHE A 259 -9.57 -14.67 7.05
CA PHE A 259 -8.80 -14.92 5.82
C PHE A 259 -7.70 -15.95 6.03
N LEU A 260 -7.03 -15.88 7.19
CA LEU A 260 -5.94 -16.77 7.54
C LEU A 260 -6.41 -18.20 7.80
N LYS A 261 -7.62 -18.40 8.37
CA LYS A 261 -8.21 -19.74 8.62
C LYS A 261 -8.32 -20.59 7.36
N SER A 262 -8.52 -19.97 6.20
CA SER A 262 -8.61 -20.69 4.92
C SER A 262 -7.25 -21.10 4.35
N ILE A 263 -6.14 -20.70 5.00
CA ILE A 263 -4.77 -20.95 4.55
C ILE A 263 -4.09 -21.89 5.56
N ASN A 264 -3.93 -23.18 5.20
CA ASN A 264 -3.41 -24.22 6.08
C ASN A 264 -1.87 -24.24 6.19
N SER A 265 -1.22 -23.08 6.15
CA SER A 265 0.24 -22.98 6.21
C SER A 265 0.67 -21.58 6.63
N LYS A 266 1.95 -21.42 7.00
CA LYS A 266 2.54 -20.12 7.33
C LYS A 266 2.31 -19.12 6.20
N ILE A 267 1.93 -17.90 6.57
CA ILE A 267 1.74 -16.79 5.63
C ILE A 267 3.11 -16.28 5.21
N ASP A 268 3.32 -16.25 3.91
CA ASP A 268 4.47 -15.72 3.20
C ASP A 268 4.03 -14.68 2.16
N GLU A 269 4.99 -14.10 1.43
CA GLU A 269 4.73 -13.09 0.42
C GLU A 269 3.79 -13.59 -0.67
N SER A 270 3.96 -14.85 -1.09
CA SER A 270 3.12 -15.47 -2.13
C SER A 270 1.66 -15.55 -1.68
N LYS A 271 1.41 -15.93 -0.43
CA LYS A 271 0.04 -16.01 0.10
C LYS A 271 -0.61 -14.64 0.29
N VAL A 272 0.19 -13.62 0.63
CA VAL A 272 -0.34 -12.25 0.63
C VAL A 272 -0.72 -11.84 -0.81
N SER A 273 0.18 -12.01 -1.78
CA SER A 273 -0.07 -11.61 -3.18
C SER A 273 -1.24 -12.34 -3.83
N PHE A 274 -1.37 -13.66 -3.60
CA PHE A 274 -2.33 -14.49 -4.36
C PHE A 274 -3.59 -14.91 -3.57
N ASN A 275 -3.59 -14.76 -2.25
CA ASN A 275 -4.73 -15.15 -1.43
C ASN A 275 -5.35 -13.95 -0.68
N ILE A 276 -4.56 -13.16 0.06
CA ILE A 276 -5.09 -12.10 0.92
C ILE A 276 -5.36 -10.83 0.10
N GLY A 277 -4.38 -10.33 -0.63
CA GLY A 277 -4.50 -9.11 -1.45
C GLY A 277 -5.69 -9.13 -2.41
N PRO A 278 -5.89 -10.21 -3.22
CA PRO A 278 -7.04 -10.30 -4.11
C PRO A 278 -8.41 -10.25 -3.42
N ARG A 279 -8.53 -10.74 -2.17
CA ARG A 279 -9.76 -10.64 -1.38
C ARG A 279 -10.04 -9.20 -0.97
N ILE A 280 -9.02 -8.52 -0.47
CA ILE A 280 -9.10 -7.09 -0.09
C ILE A 280 -9.46 -6.26 -1.32
N ASN A 281 -8.72 -6.41 -2.41
CA ASN A 281 -8.97 -5.68 -3.66
C ASN A 281 -10.36 -5.94 -4.27
N ALA A 282 -10.97 -7.09 -4.00
CA ALA A 282 -12.30 -7.41 -4.52
C ALA A 282 -13.36 -6.45 -4.01
N ALA A 283 -13.25 -5.95 -2.77
CA ALA A 283 -14.20 -4.99 -2.22
C ALA A 283 -14.20 -3.68 -3.02
N GLY A 284 -13.04 -3.09 -3.29
CA GLY A 284 -12.91 -1.88 -4.11
C GLY A 284 -13.34 -2.08 -5.58
N ARG A 285 -13.31 -3.33 -6.08
CA ARG A 285 -13.72 -3.67 -7.45
C ARG A 285 -15.20 -3.94 -7.59
N MET A 286 -15.87 -4.45 -6.56
CA MET A 286 -17.27 -4.94 -6.63
C MET A 286 -18.25 -4.08 -5.82
N LYS A 287 -17.77 -3.29 -4.86
CA LYS A 287 -18.60 -2.44 -3.99
C LYS A 287 -17.87 -1.13 -3.65
N ASN A 288 -17.27 -1.06 -2.47
CA ASN A 288 -16.50 0.09 -1.97
C ASN A 288 -15.42 -0.40 -1.00
N GLY A 289 -14.21 0.17 -1.08
CA GLY A 289 -13.07 -0.16 -0.23
C GLY A 289 -13.30 0.12 1.26
N LYS A 290 -14.29 0.94 1.61
CA LYS A 290 -14.64 1.25 3.01
C LYS A 290 -14.88 -0.01 3.85
N VAL A 291 -15.51 -1.04 3.26
CA VAL A 291 -15.78 -2.34 3.94
C VAL A 291 -14.49 -2.98 4.44
N ILE A 292 -13.37 -2.77 3.72
CA ILE A 292 -12.06 -3.30 4.14
C ILE A 292 -11.51 -2.50 5.32
N VAL A 293 -11.60 -1.17 5.29
CA VAL A 293 -11.15 -0.35 6.42
C VAL A 293 -11.94 -0.72 7.67
N ASP A 294 -13.28 -0.81 7.55
CA ASP A 294 -14.17 -1.22 8.65
C ASP A 294 -13.76 -2.59 9.23
N LEU A 295 -13.45 -3.57 8.37
CA LEU A 295 -13.00 -4.90 8.79
C LEU A 295 -11.63 -4.87 9.48
N LEU A 296 -10.67 -4.13 8.92
CA LEU A 296 -9.29 -4.11 9.42
C LEU A 296 -9.16 -3.42 10.78
N VAL A 297 -10.05 -2.47 11.10
CA VAL A 297 -10.08 -1.79 12.41
C VAL A 297 -11.00 -2.48 13.42
N GLN A 298 -11.74 -3.52 13.01
CA GLN A 298 -12.72 -4.19 13.86
C GLN A 298 -12.06 -5.00 14.99
N GLU A 299 -12.56 -4.80 16.22
CA GLU A 299 -12.10 -5.51 17.43
C GLU A 299 -13.08 -6.58 17.92
N ASP A 300 -14.34 -6.51 17.50
CA ASP A 300 -15.34 -7.52 17.80
C ASP A 300 -15.20 -8.71 16.84
N ARG A 301 -15.04 -9.93 17.39
CA ARG A 301 -14.81 -11.15 16.61
C ARG A 301 -16.03 -11.57 15.78
N GLU A 302 -17.23 -11.37 16.28
CA GLU A 302 -18.46 -11.77 15.57
C GLU A 302 -18.70 -10.82 14.39
N LYS A 303 -18.59 -9.50 14.62
CA LYS A 303 -18.69 -8.50 13.55
C LYS A 303 -17.63 -8.70 12.50
N ALA A 304 -16.38 -8.91 12.90
CA ALA A 304 -15.29 -9.21 11.96
C ALA A 304 -15.54 -10.48 11.14
N SER A 305 -16.17 -11.50 11.74
CA SER A 305 -16.55 -12.72 11.02
C SER A 305 -17.62 -12.45 9.94
N ILE A 306 -18.64 -11.67 10.28
CA ILE A 306 -19.71 -11.27 9.34
C ILE A 306 -19.11 -10.47 8.17
N MET A 307 -18.28 -9.46 8.46
CA MET A 307 -17.62 -8.63 7.46
C MET A 307 -16.66 -9.44 6.57
N SER A 308 -15.90 -10.38 7.15
CA SER A 308 -15.02 -11.26 6.38
C SER A 308 -15.80 -12.13 5.40
N ASN A 309 -16.98 -12.63 5.78
CA ASN A 309 -17.85 -13.41 4.89
C ASN A 309 -18.37 -12.52 3.73
N GLU A 310 -18.72 -11.26 3.99
CA GLU A 310 -19.08 -10.30 2.95
C GLU A 310 -17.94 -10.10 1.96
N VAL A 311 -16.72 -9.89 2.44
CA VAL A 311 -15.54 -9.72 1.57
C VAL A 311 -15.26 -10.98 0.75
N GLU A 312 -15.41 -12.17 1.34
CA GLU A 312 -15.26 -13.42 0.58
C GLU A 312 -16.34 -13.58 -0.49
N PHE A 313 -17.57 -13.21 -0.21
CA PHE A 313 -18.65 -13.17 -1.20
C PHE A 313 -18.33 -12.20 -2.36
N LEU A 314 -17.83 -10.99 -2.06
CA LEU A 314 -17.41 -10.04 -3.09
C LEU A 314 -16.26 -10.60 -3.95
N ASN A 315 -15.32 -11.32 -3.35
CA ASN A 315 -14.22 -11.97 -4.08
C ASN A 315 -14.71 -13.12 -4.98
N GLN A 316 -15.68 -13.92 -4.52
CA GLN A 316 -16.31 -14.96 -5.35
C GLN A 316 -17.03 -14.35 -6.54
N ASN A 317 -17.81 -13.29 -6.34
CA ASN A 317 -18.48 -12.56 -7.39
C ASN A 317 -17.49 -11.97 -8.41
N ARG A 318 -16.41 -11.35 -7.91
CA ARG A 318 -15.34 -10.84 -8.78
C ARG A 318 -14.77 -11.95 -9.67
N ARG A 319 -14.45 -13.14 -9.10
CA ARG A 319 -13.94 -14.29 -9.86
C ARG A 319 -14.94 -14.81 -10.90
N ALA A 320 -16.22 -14.86 -10.55
CA ALA A 320 -17.27 -15.30 -11.47
C ALA A 320 -17.39 -14.31 -12.65
N THR A 321 -17.48 -13.01 -12.36
CA THR A 321 -17.52 -11.94 -13.36
C THR A 321 -16.27 -11.93 -14.24
N GLU A 322 -15.07 -12.08 -13.66
CA GLU A 322 -13.81 -12.17 -14.39
C GLU A 322 -13.81 -13.33 -15.38
N LYS A 323 -14.26 -14.51 -14.95
CA LYS A 323 -14.34 -15.71 -15.79
C LYS A 323 -15.30 -15.51 -16.96
N ASP A 324 -16.46 -14.93 -16.70
CA ASP A 324 -17.47 -14.68 -17.73
C ASP A 324 -16.98 -13.66 -18.76
N VAL A 325 -16.45 -12.52 -18.31
CA VAL A 325 -15.89 -11.49 -19.19
C VAL A 325 -14.71 -12.04 -20.00
N PHE A 326 -13.83 -12.84 -19.38
CA PHE A 326 -12.71 -13.48 -20.07
C PHE A 326 -13.19 -14.40 -21.20
N GLN A 327 -14.21 -15.22 -20.94
CA GLN A 327 -14.76 -16.12 -21.96
C GLN A 327 -15.40 -15.34 -23.13
N GLN A 328 -16.11 -14.26 -22.83
CA GLN A 328 -16.70 -13.40 -23.86
C GLN A 328 -15.62 -12.68 -24.67
N ALA A 329 -14.54 -12.22 -24.02
CA ALA A 329 -13.44 -11.54 -24.68
C ALA A 329 -12.63 -12.47 -25.60
N ILE A 330 -12.34 -13.70 -25.15
CA ILE A 330 -11.63 -14.70 -25.97
C ILE A 330 -12.38 -15.03 -27.26
N ASN A 331 -13.71 -15.08 -27.20
CA ASN A 331 -14.54 -15.35 -28.36
C ASN A 331 -14.54 -14.21 -29.41
N GLN A 332 -14.04 -13.03 -29.06
CA GLN A 332 -13.90 -11.88 -29.97
C GLN A 332 -12.47 -11.76 -30.55
N ILE A 333 -11.51 -12.58 -30.10
CA ILE A 333 -10.14 -12.52 -30.58
C ILE A 333 -10.06 -13.08 -32.00
N ASP A 334 -9.48 -12.30 -32.89
CA ASP A 334 -9.05 -12.72 -34.22
C ASP A 334 -7.53 -12.99 -34.18
N HIS A 335 -7.17 -14.26 -34.29
CA HIS A 335 -5.77 -14.71 -34.21
C HIS A 335 -4.92 -14.32 -35.44
N ASP A 336 -5.57 -13.93 -36.55
CA ASP A 336 -4.89 -13.48 -37.76
C ASP A 336 -4.63 -11.97 -37.75
N SER A 337 -5.24 -11.23 -36.82
CA SER A 337 -5.05 -9.79 -36.67
C SER A 337 -3.83 -9.46 -35.84
N PHE A 338 -3.06 -8.43 -36.23
CA PHE A 338 -1.92 -7.92 -35.50
C PHE A 338 -2.31 -7.30 -34.15
N THR A 339 -3.50 -6.71 -34.06
CA THR A 339 -4.07 -6.12 -32.85
C THR A 339 -5.52 -6.55 -32.68
N ASN A 340 -5.95 -6.76 -31.44
CA ASN A 340 -7.31 -7.08 -31.11
C ASN A 340 -7.94 -6.01 -30.22
N ILE A 341 -9.11 -5.53 -30.57
CA ILE A 341 -9.96 -4.67 -29.76
C ILE A 341 -11.20 -5.46 -29.40
N VAL A 342 -11.31 -5.84 -28.12
CA VAL A 342 -12.44 -6.59 -27.60
C VAL A 342 -13.31 -5.69 -26.73
N TYR A 343 -14.63 -5.78 -26.85
CA TYR A 343 -15.54 -4.81 -26.26
C TYR A 343 -16.91 -5.40 -25.91
N SER A 344 -17.47 -4.94 -24.81
CA SER A 344 -18.90 -5.05 -24.49
C SER A 344 -19.31 -3.94 -23.51
N GLU A 345 -20.48 -3.34 -23.73
CA GLU A 345 -21.06 -2.32 -22.85
C GLU A 345 -21.38 -2.87 -21.46
N ASN A 346 -21.63 -4.17 -21.37
CA ASN A 346 -22.03 -4.84 -20.13
C ASN A 346 -20.85 -5.30 -19.25
N TRP A 347 -19.61 -5.11 -19.69
CA TRP A 347 -18.46 -5.56 -18.92
C TRP A 347 -18.18 -4.64 -17.74
N SER A 348 -18.04 -5.25 -16.57
CA SER A 348 -17.67 -4.53 -15.34
C SER A 348 -16.26 -3.94 -15.42
N LYS A 349 -16.13 -2.63 -15.28
CA LYS A 349 -14.83 -1.93 -15.24
C LYS A 349 -13.87 -2.50 -14.19
N GLY A 350 -14.39 -3.06 -13.09
CA GLY A 350 -13.60 -3.62 -12.00
C GLY A 350 -12.75 -4.84 -12.36
N VAL A 351 -13.09 -5.56 -13.44
CA VAL A 351 -12.37 -6.76 -13.88
C VAL A 351 -11.63 -6.61 -15.20
N LEU A 352 -11.85 -5.53 -15.97
CA LEU A 352 -11.27 -5.36 -17.31
C LEU A 352 -9.75 -5.47 -17.31
N GLY A 353 -9.04 -4.82 -16.37
CA GLY A 353 -7.58 -4.89 -16.30
C GLY A 353 -7.07 -6.30 -16.01
N ILE A 354 -7.79 -7.08 -15.19
CA ILE A 354 -7.43 -8.48 -14.89
C ILE A 354 -7.61 -9.34 -16.15
N VAL A 355 -8.74 -9.15 -16.84
CA VAL A 355 -9.04 -9.89 -18.09
C VAL A 355 -8.03 -9.55 -19.17
N ALA A 356 -7.71 -8.26 -19.36
CA ALA A 356 -6.71 -7.83 -20.34
C ALA A 356 -5.33 -8.46 -20.07
N SER A 357 -4.87 -8.51 -18.81
CA SER A 357 -3.62 -9.18 -18.45
C SER A 357 -3.62 -10.67 -18.78
N ARG A 358 -4.75 -11.36 -18.57
CA ARG A 358 -4.87 -12.80 -18.86
C ARG A 358 -4.96 -13.11 -20.36
N LEU A 359 -5.46 -12.17 -21.18
CA LEU A 359 -5.52 -12.36 -22.64
C LEU A 359 -4.15 -12.28 -23.30
N ILE A 360 -3.14 -11.71 -22.62
CA ILE A 360 -1.76 -11.61 -23.14
C ILE A 360 -0.96 -12.89 -22.84
N GLU A 361 -1.36 -13.70 -21.86
CA GLU A 361 -0.73 -14.97 -21.50
C GLU A 361 -0.99 -16.07 -22.53
#